data_a2ff02f906576e98cb0f2f2fe7f5deec
#
_entry.id   a2ff02f906576e98cb0f2f2fe7f5deec
#
_cell.length_a   1.000
_cell.length_b   1.000
_cell.length_c   1.000
_cell.angle_alpha   90.00
_cell.angle_beta   90.00
_cell.angle_gamma   90.00
#
_symmetry.space_group_name_H-M   'P 1'
#
loop_
_entity.id
_entity.type
_entity.pdbx_description
1 polymer ?
#
loop_
_entity_poly.entity_id
_entity_poly.type
_entity_poly.pdbx_seq_one_letter_code
_entity_poly.pdbx_strand_id
1 'polypeptide(L)'
;FGLCPGLSTALLILGARAAGVEEVRDVRVDLRIGADQESGAASVESMFRTIRGGYRAMLGGAIVEVRRNLVSSQSGIGYECPDIDVVREVCPSILGYSYHVAFDALPDESVEKIRTSRLYAMPVVSGLLARLGAAVTSRKARAKGTPQPAELVVALSSAGAGDAGSAAETTVVRATGPGSYKMTAAIAAATVASVAGKPVAPGCRDLVGHPRLLEPVLAFARDAGIHIETPHDNLTTGPLPAAAHCDTKEKEKR
;
A
#
# COMPACT_ATOMS: atom_id res chain seq x y z
N PHE A 1 0.58 8.56 7.94
CA PHE A 1 -0.38 8.55 6.84
C PHE A 1 0.28 9.04 5.56
N GLY A 2 0.04 8.33 4.46
CA GLY A 2 0.56 8.62 3.13
C GLY A 2 -0.12 7.73 2.10
N LEU A 3 0.63 7.32 1.05
CA LEU A 3 0.12 6.32 0.11
C LEU A 3 -0.12 4.97 0.82
N CYS A 4 0.86 4.53 1.60
CA CYS A 4 0.81 3.31 2.39
C CYS A 4 1.45 3.57 3.77
N PRO A 5 0.75 3.40 4.86
CA PRO A 5 -0.70 3.29 4.98
C PRO A 5 -1.40 4.63 4.73
N GLY A 6 -2.66 4.60 4.50
CA GLY A 6 -3.52 5.77 4.31
C GLY A 6 -4.39 5.61 3.09
N LEU A 7 -3.92 5.94 1.88
CA LEU A 7 -4.72 5.72 0.67
C LEU A 7 -4.96 4.22 0.43
N SER A 8 -3.94 3.36 0.60
CA SER A 8 -4.10 1.91 0.49
C SER A 8 -5.15 1.36 1.45
N THR A 9 -5.12 1.80 2.72
CA THR A 9 -6.15 1.43 3.70
C THR A 9 -7.54 1.94 3.29
N ALA A 10 -7.64 3.18 2.76
CA ALA A 10 -8.90 3.73 2.28
C ALA A 10 -9.48 2.90 1.12
N LEU A 11 -8.66 2.54 0.12
CA LEU A 11 -9.07 1.70 -1.00
C LEU A 11 -9.43 0.28 -0.53
N LEU A 12 -8.70 -0.27 0.43
CA LEU A 12 -9.01 -1.57 1.05
C LEU A 12 -10.40 -1.56 1.68
N ILE A 13 -10.72 -0.52 2.46
CA ILE A 13 -12.05 -0.37 3.08
C ILE A 13 -13.16 -0.26 2.01
N LEU A 14 -12.93 0.54 0.96
CA LEU A 14 -13.89 0.68 -0.15
C LEU A 14 -14.10 -0.66 -0.88
N GLY A 15 -13.00 -1.34 -1.21
CA GLY A 15 -13.06 -2.63 -1.89
C GLY A 15 -13.74 -3.72 -1.06
N ALA A 16 -13.43 -3.79 0.23
CA ALA A 16 -14.06 -4.75 1.14
C ALA A 16 -15.57 -4.53 1.28
N ARG A 17 -16.02 -3.27 1.32
CA ARG A 17 -17.45 -2.95 1.31
C ARG A 17 -18.14 -3.39 0.01
N ALA A 18 -17.47 -3.23 -1.13
CA ALA A 18 -17.99 -3.63 -2.43
C ALA A 18 -18.04 -5.15 -2.61
N ALA A 19 -17.00 -5.86 -2.12
CA ALA A 19 -16.89 -7.32 -2.23
C ALA A 19 -17.71 -8.10 -1.19
N GLY A 20 -18.13 -7.44 -0.08
CA GLY A 20 -18.63 -8.11 1.11
C GLY A 20 -17.50 -8.53 2.05
N VAL A 21 -17.37 -7.84 3.17
CA VAL A 21 -16.21 -7.97 4.10
C VAL A 21 -15.92 -9.40 4.57
N GLU A 22 -16.96 -10.21 4.74
CA GLU A 22 -16.85 -11.61 5.20
C GLU A 22 -16.47 -12.58 4.07
N GLU A 23 -16.59 -12.17 2.82
CA GLU A 23 -16.30 -13.02 1.66
C GLU A 23 -14.86 -12.89 1.18
N VAL A 24 -14.18 -11.81 1.55
CA VAL A 24 -12.80 -11.55 1.12
C VAL A 24 -11.83 -12.56 1.74
N ARG A 25 -11.07 -13.26 0.89
CA ARG A 25 -10.05 -14.24 1.29
C ARG A 25 -8.64 -13.77 0.99
N ASP A 26 -8.45 -13.08 -0.13
CA ASP A 26 -7.14 -12.59 -0.54
C ASP A 26 -7.21 -11.11 -0.92
N VAL A 27 -6.21 -10.37 -0.47
CA VAL A 27 -6.00 -8.95 -0.81
C VAL A 27 -4.61 -8.78 -1.40
N ARG A 28 -4.58 -8.19 -2.58
CA ARG A 28 -3.35 -7.78 -3.24
C ARG A 28 -3.36 -6.28 -3.45
N VAL A 29 -2.28 -5.63 -3.03
CA VAL A 29 -2.07 -4.20 -3.22
C VAL A 29 -0.87 -4.00 -4.15
N ASP A 30 -1.08 -3.33 -5.27
CA ASP A 30 -0.04 -3.03 -6.25
C ASP A 30 0.12 -1.52 -6.39
N LEU A 31 1.33 -1.01 -6.12
CA LEU A 31 1.70 0.37 -6.39
C LEU A 31 2.61 0.43 -7.61
N ARG A 32 2.20 1.12 -8.65
CA ARG A 32 3.02 1.42 -9.81
C ARG A 32 3.54 2.85 -9.76
N ILE A 33 4.85 3.00 -9.83
CA ILE A 33 5.54 4.28 -9.81
C ILE A 33 6.10 4.55 -11.21
N GLY A 34 5.59 5.56 -11.88
CA GLY A 34 6.01 5.95 -13.21
C GLY A 34 7.50 6.33 -13.30
N ALA A 35 8.07 6.20 -14.50
CA ALA A 35 9.52 6.29 -14.76
C ALA A 35 10.15 7.65 -14.44
N ASP A 36 9.38 8.71 -14.48
CA ASP A 36 9.88 10.09 -14.45
C ASP A 36 9.67 10.76 -13.08
N GLN A 37 9.55 9.96 -12.02
CA GLN A 37 9.43 10.49 -10.67
C GLN A 37 10.79 10.70 -10.01
N GLU A 38 10.95 11.84 -9.36
CA GLU A 38 12.11 12.08 -8.50
C GLU A 38 12.11 11.10 -7.33
N SER A 39 13.26 10.53 -7.04
CA SER A 39 13.43 9.66 -5.87
C SER A 39 14.59 10.17 -5.03
N GLY A 40 14.36 10.32 -3.73
CA GLY A 40 15.42 10.66 -2.79
C GLY A 40 16.36 9.46 -2.54
N ALA A 41 17.61 9.75 -2.14
CA ALA A 41 18.59 8.70 -1.86
C ALA A 41 18.13 7.70 -0.80
N ALA A 42 17.42 8.16 0.23
CA ALA A 42 16.85 7.29 1.27
C ALA A 42 15.79 6.31 0.71
N SER A 43 14.97 6.76 -0.24
CA SER A 43 13.97 5.89 -0.89
C SER A 43 14.65 4.83 -1.75
N VAL A 44 15.70 5.21 -2.51
CA VAL A 44 16.48 4.27 -3.33
C VAL A 44 17.23 3.26 -2.44
N GLU A 45 17.78 3.70 -1.33
CA GLU A 45 18.45 2.81 -0.36
C GLU A 45 17.47 1.84 0.29
N SER A 46 16.26 2.31 0.66
CA SER A 46 15.18 1.47 1.16
C SER A 46 14.77 0.41 0.14
N MET A 47 14.64 0.80 -1.13
CA MET A 47 14.36 -0.11 -2.24
C MET A 47 15.45 -1.20 -2.35
N PHE A 48 16.74 -0.85 -2.29
CA PHE A 48 17.83 -1.82 -2.33
C PHE A 48 17.76 -2.82 -1.16
N ARG A 49 17.45 -2.34 0.04
CA ARG A 49 17.27 -3.22 1.22
C ARG A 49 16.14 -4.19 1.02
N THR A 50 15.00 -3.72 0.51
CA THR A 50 13.81 -4.55 0.29
C THR A 50 14.03 -5.60 -0.80
N ILE A 51 14.70 -5.23 -1.92
CA ILE A 51 15.03 -6.18 -2.99
C ILE A 51 15.94 -7.31 -2.46
N ARG A 52 16.83 -7.01 -1.54
CA ARG A 52 17.80 -7.98 -0.98
C ARG A 52 17.29 -8.72 0.23
N GLY A 53 16.42 -8.10 1.00
CA GLY A 53 15.83 -8.65 2.21
C GLY A 53 14.57 -9.44 1.93
N GLY A 54 13.82 -9.68 2.99
CA GLY A 54 12.47 -10.20 2.94
C GLY A 54 11.44 -9.08 3.11
N TYR A 55 10.19 -9.44 2.98
CA TYR A 55 9.04 -8.60 3.32
C TYR A 55 7.98 -9.46 4.01
N ARG A 56 7.12 -8.83 4.79
CA ARG A 56 6.01 -9.53 5.43
C ARG A 56 4.84 -9.66 4.46
N ALA A 57 4.27 -10.85 4.37
CA ALA A 57 3.03 -11.15 3.67
C ALA A 57 2.14 -12.03 4.54
N MET A 58 0.85 -12.11 4.23
CA MET A 58 -0.04 -13.07 4.87
C MET A 58 -0.29 -14.23 3.91
N LEU A 59 -0.03 -15.44 4.37
CA LEU A 59 -0.27 -16.67 3.61
C LEU A 59 -1.01 -17.67 4.52
N GLY A 60 -2.14 -18.18 4.04
CA GLY A 60 -2.98 -19.11 4.81
C GLY A 60 -3.43 -18.56 6.17
N GLY A 61 -3.65 -17.24 6.24
CA GLY A 61 -4.03 -16.56 7.47
C GLY A 61 -2.87 -16.30 8.46
N ALA A 62 -1.64 -16.64 8.16
CA ALA A 62 -0.48 -16.37 9.01
C ALA A 62 0.42 -15.28 8.37
N ILE A 63 0.91 -14.34 9.20
CA ILE A 63 1.93 -13.39 8.75
C ILE A 63 3.27 -14.13 8.69
N VAL A 64 3.88 -14.15 7.51
CA VAL A 64 5.14 -14.82 7.24
C VAL A 64 6.16 -13.88 6.64
N GLU A 65 7.44 -14.13 6.87
CA GLU A 65 8.53 -13.45 6.20
C GLU A 65 8.86 -14.14 4.86
N VAL A 66 8.62 -13.46 3.76
CA VAL A 66 8.98 -13.93 2.42
C VAL A 66 10.41 -13.51 2.12
N ARG A 67 11.35 -14.47 2.24
CA ARG A 67 12.79 -14.21 2.13
C ARG A 67 13.30 -14.02 0.70
N ARG A 68 12.57 -14.45 -0.30
CA ARG A 68 12.91 -14.26 -1.71
C ARG A 68 11.87 -13.39 -2.38
N ASN A 69 12.29 -12.20 -2.68
CA ASN A 69 11.52 -11.30 -3.52
C ASN A 69 11.54 -11.84 -4.96
N LEU A 70 10.51 -12.60 -5.33
CA LEU A 70 10.34 -13.05 -6.71
C LEU A 70 9.80 -11.85 -7.48
N VAL A 71 10.68 -11.24 -8.26
CA VAL A 71 10.28 -10.15 -9.15
C VAL A 71 9.71 -10.78 -10.41
N SER A 72 8.45 -10.51 -10.69
CA SER A 72 7.91 -10.69 -12.03
C SER A 72 7.66 -9.33 -12.65
N SER A 73 7.91 -9.19 -13.94
CA SER A 73 7.67 -7.95 -14.70
C SER A 73 6.23 -7.44 -14.60
N GLN A 74 5.30 -8.31 -14.22
CA GLN A 74 3.88 -7.98 -14.07
C GLN A 74 3.49 -7.60 -12.63
N SER A 75 4.26 -8.01 -11.63
CA SER A 75 3.85 -7.92 -10.22
C SER A 75 4.67 -6.95 -9.37
N GLY A 76 5.77 -6.42 -9.89
CA GLY A 76 6.67 -5.59 -9.09
C GLY A 76 7.44 -6.37 -8.02
N ILE A 77 8.00 -5.61 -7.08
CA ILE A 77 8.81 -6.12 -5.97
C ILE A 77 7.92 -6.17 -4.73
N GLY A 78 7.89 -7.30 -4.02
CA GLY A 78 7.20 -7.39 -2.75
C GLY A 78 7.79 -6.42 -1.72
N TYR A 79 6.94 -5.70 -1.07
CA TYR A 79 7.27 -4.68 -0.07
C TYR A 79 6.50 -4.90 1.21
N GLU A 80 7.03 -4.43 2.32
CA GLU A 80 6.29 -4.39 3.57
C GLU A 80 5.36 -3.17 3.58
N CYS A 81 4.07 -3.40 3.88
CA CYS A 81 3.09 -2.36 4.09
C CYS A 81 2.44 -2.54 5.47
N PRO A 82 2.36 -1.49 6.29
CA PRO A 82 1.69 -1.55 7.59
C PRO A 82 0.24 -1.99 7.55
N ASP A 83 -0.44 -1.91 6.40
CA ASP A 83 -1.82 -2.40 6.25
C ASP A 83 -1.97 -3.88 6.61
N ILE A 84 -0.89 -4.68 6.55
CA ILE A 84 -0.90 -6.09 6.96
C ILE A 84 -1.30 -6.30 8.42
N ASP A 85 -1.03 -5.32 9.27
CA ASP A 85 -1.32 -5.39 10.70
C ASP A 85 -2.81 -5.10 10.99
N VAL A 86 -3.50 -4.39 10.08
CA VAL A 86 -4.91 -3.98 10.25
C VAL A 86 -5.88 -4.63 9.26
N VAL A 87 -5.37 -5.32 8.24
CA VAL A 87 -6.22 -5.91 7.19
C VAL A 87 -7.28 -6.86 7.73
N ARG A 88 -7.01 -7.55 8.84
CA ARG A 88 -7.98 -8.43 9.50
C ARG A 88 -9.13 -7.69 10.18
N GLU A 89 -8.92 -6.45 10.58
CA GLU A 89 -9.98 -5.62 11.13
C GLU A 89 -10.97 -5.20 10.03
N VAL A 90 -10.48 -5.10 8.78
CA VAL A 90 -11.31 -4.79 7.60
C VAL A 90 -11.92 -6.04 7.00
N CYS A 91 -11.15 -7.11 6.89
CA CYS A 91 -11.53 -8.39 6.27
C CYS A 91 -11.24 -9.54 7.25
N PRO A 92 -12.16 -9.89 8.16
CA PRO A 92 -11.92 -10.89 9.21
C PRO A 92 -11.57 -12.28 8.68
N SER A 93 -12.10 -12.64 7.52
CA SER A 93 -11.93 -13.97 6.89
C SER A 93 -10.72 -14.07 5.97
N ILE A 94 -9.82 -13.07 5.98
CA ILE A 94 -8.68 -13.01 5.07
C ILE A 94 -7.65 -14.12 5.35
N LEU A 95 -7.17 -14.73 4.27
CA LEU A 95 -6.13 -15.76 4.27
C LEU A 95 -4.84 -15.27 3.62
N GLY A 96 -4.93 -14.36 2.64
CA GLY A 96 -3.79 -13.84 1.92
C GLY A 96 -3.74 -12.31 1.86
N TYR A 97 -2.57 -11.73 2.13
CA TYR A 97 -2.30 -10.30 1.90
C TYR A 97 -0.89 -10.13 1.35
N SER A 98 -0.77 -9.38 0.27
CA SER A 98 0.51 -9.02 -0.32
C SER A 98 0.52 -7.58 -0.84
N TYR A 99 1.68 -6.92 -0.70
CA TYR A 99 1.90 -5.58 -1.23
C TYR A 99 3.10 -5.58 -2.16
N HIS A 100 2.94 -5.01 -3.34
CA HIS A 100 3.98 -4.97 -4.37
C HIS A 100 4.18 -3.55 -4.90
N VAL A 101 5.42 -3.24 -5.27
CA VAL A 101 5.77 -1.97 -5.87
C VAL A 101 6.48 -2.21 -7.21
N ALA A 102 5.91 -1.71 -8.28
CA ALA A 102 6.53 -1.69 -9.60
C ALA A 102 7.13 -0.32 -9.89
N PHE A 103 8.37 -0.30 -10.34
CA PHE A 103 9.09 0.91 -10.75
C PHE A 103 9.32 0.85 -12.25
N ASP A 104 8.61 1.67 -13.02
CA ASP A 104 8.75 1.70 -14.49
C ASP A 104 10.17 2.08 -14.94
N ALA A 105 10.93 2.77 -14.09
CA ALA A 105 12.32 3.14 -14.37
C ALA A 105 13.35 2.02 -14.08
N LEU A 106 12.93 0.91 -13.46
CA LEU A 106 13.82 -0.14 -12.97
C LEU A 106 13.56 -1.46 -13.74
N PRO A 107 14.38 -1.79 -14.75
CA PRO A 107 14.27 -3.06 -15.47
C PRO A 107 14.52 -4.28 -14.57
N ASP A 108 13.88 -5.40 -14.86
CA ASP A 108 14.00 -6.65 -14.10
C ASP A 108 15.47 -7.12 -13.96
N GLU A 109 16.28 -6.93 -15.00
CA GLU A 109 17.71 -7.21 -14.94
C GLU A 109 18.45 -6.39 -13.87
N SER A 110 18.04 -5.14 -13.68
CA SER A 110 18.62 -4.28 -12.65
C SER A 110 18.22 -4.74 -11.26
N VAL A 111 16.99 -5.18 -11.09
CA VAL A 111 16.50 -5.78 -9.84
C VAL A 111 17.31 -7.04 -9.51
N GLU A 112 17.50 -7.92 -10.49
CA GLU A 112 18.29 -9.13 -10.30
C GLU A 112 19.76 -8.83 -9.94
N LYS A 113 20.38 -7.82 -10.58
CA LYS A 113 21.73 -7.35 -10.23
C LYS A 113 21.80 -6.82 -8.80
N ILE A 114 20.80 -6.04 -8.36
CA ILE A 114 20.74 -5.54 -6.98
C ILE A 114 20.61 -6.72 -6.01
N ARG A 115 19.79 -7.70 -6.32
CA ARG A 115 19.55 -8.87 -5.47
C ARG A 115 20.79 -9.75 -5.30
N THR A 116 21.51 -10.01 -6.38
CA THR A 116 22.61 -11.00 -6.40
C THR A 116 23.98 -10.40 -6.10
N SER A 117 24.22 -9.14 -6.42
CA SER A 117 25.52 -8.51 -6.26
C SER A 117 25.85 -8.19 -4.79
N ARG A 118 27.01 -8.64 -4.34
CA ARG A 118 27.54 -8.33 -3.01
C ARG A 118 27.80 -6.84 -2.78
N LEU A 119 28.01 -6.06 -3.84
CA LEU A 119 28.23 -4.61 -3.74
C LEU A 119 27.07 -3.88 -3.05
N TYR A 120 25.84 -4.26 -3.34
CA TYR A 120 24.65 -3.68 -2.70
C TYR A 120 24.45 -4.14 -1.25
N ALA A 121 25.22 -5.15 -0.79
CA ALA A 121 25.24 -5.56 0.61
C ALA A 121 26.12 -4.69 1.50
N MET A 122 27.08 -3.95 0.90
CA MET A 122 28.03 -3.11 1.62
C MET A 122 27.39 -1.74 1.89
N PRO A 123 27.18 -1.32 3.17
CA PRO A 123 26.42 -0.10 3.48
C PRO A 123 26.95 1.17 2.81
N VAL A 124 28.27 1.32 2.76
CA VAL A 124 28.91 2.50 2.13
C VAL A 124 28.66 2.52 0.62
N VAL A 125 28.82 1.37 -0.05
CA VAL A 125 28.64 1.24 -1.49
C VAL A 125 27.16 1.40 -1.86
N SER A 126 26.26 0.76 -1.12
CA SER A 126 24.83 0.88 -1.35
C SER A 126 24.35 2.33 -1.17
N GLY A 127 24.84 3.03 -0.15
CA GLY A 127 24.55 4.45 0.06
C GLY A 127 25.06 5.36 -1.07
N LEU A 128 26.26 5.08 -1.61
CA LEU A 128 26.79 5.81 -2.76
C LEU A 128 25.94 5.54 -4.02
N LEU A 129 25.65 4.27 -4.29
CA LEU A 129 24.81 3.87 -5.44
C LEU A 129 23.38 4.44 -5.33
N ALA A 130 22.83 4.52 -4.13
CA ALA A 130 21.54 5.15 -3.88
C ALA A 130 21.56 6.66 -4.21
N ARG A 131 22.63 7.37 -3.84
CA ARG A 131 22.80 8.80 -4.18
C ARG A 131 22.95 9.00 -5.68
N LEU A 132 23.72 8.15 -6.36
CA LEU A 132 23.88 8.19 -7.81
C LEU A 132 22.56 7.88 -8.52
N GLY A 133 21.83 6.86 -8.09
CA GLY A 133 20.51 6.51 -8.60
C GLY A 133 19.52 7.66 -8.45
N ALA A 134 19.47 8.28 -7.27
CA ALA A 134 18.63 9.43 -7.01
C ALA A 134 18.99 10.63 -7.91
N ALA A 135 20.28 10.89 -8.13
CA ALA A 135 20.72 11.97 -9.01
C ALA A 135 20.30 11.72 -10.48
N VAL A 136 20.41 10.46 -10.94
CA VAL A 136 19.99 10.08 -12.30
C VAL A 136 18.47 10.21 -12.48
N THR A 137 17.68 9.71 -11.54
CA THR A 137 16.21 9.82 -11.60
C THR A 137 15.77 11.28 -11.56
N SER A 138 16.35 12.10 -10.68
CA SER A 138 16.03 13.53 -10.60
C SER A 138 16.39 14.29 -11.88
N ARG A 139 17.53 13.97 -12.53
CA ARG A 139 17.87 14.57 -13.82
C ARG A 139 16.89 14.18 -14.93
N LYS A 140 16.49 12.91 -15.00
CA LYS A 140 15.52 12.42 -15.97
C LYS A 140 14.13 13.07 -15.76
N ALA A 141 13.68 13.14 -14.53
CA ALA A 141 12.41 13.76 -14.16
C ALA A 141 12.37 15.25 -14.58
N ARG A 142 13.45 15.99 -14.33
CA ARG A 142 13.54 17.41 -14.73
C ARG A 142 13.59 17.60 -16.26
N ALA A 143 14.22 16.69 -16.98
CA ALA A 143 14.35 16.78 -18.43
C ALA A 143 13.01 16.56 -19.15
N LYS A 144 12.11 15.75 -18.60
CA LYS A 144 10.81 15.43 -19.21
C LYS A 144 9.68 16.35 -18.79
N GLY A 145 9.81 17.08 -17.70
CA GLY A 145 8.89 18.15 -17.25
C GLY A 145 7.53 17.71 -16.72
N THR A 146 7.04 16.53 -17.10
CA THR A 146 5.75 15.99 -16.63
C THR A 146 5.96 14.60 -16.08
N PRO A 147 5.84 14.40 -14.75
CA PRO A 147 5.95 13.07 -14.16
C PRO A 147 4.82 12.17 -14.65
N GLN A 148 5.14 10.92 -14.94
CA GLN A 148 4.12 9.92 -15.21
C GLN A 148 3.26 9.68 -13.97
N PRO A 149 1.97 9.37 -14.15
CA PRO A 149 1.08 9.12 -13.01
C PRO A 149 1.58 7.95 -12.17
N ALA A 150 1.30 7.99 -10.89
CA ALA A 150 1.36 6.81 -10.03
C ALA A 150 -0.02 6.19 -9.94
N GLU A 151 -0.05 4.88 -9.84
CA GLU A 151 -1.27 4.09 -9.74
C GLU A 151 -1.18 3.17 -8.53
N LEU A 152 -2.22 3.15 -7.72
CA LEU A 152 -2.39 2.24 -6.60
C LEU A 152 -3.64 1.40 -6.85
N VAL A 153 -3.48 0.09 -6.89
CA VAL A 153 -4.56 -0.87 -7.14
C VAL A 153 -4.71 -1.77 -5.94
N VAL A 154 -5.93 -1.94 -5.46
CA VAL A 154 -6.29 -2.93 -4.44
C VAL A 154 -7.25 -3.92 -5.07
N ALA A 155 -6.84 -5.17 -5.19
CA ALA A 155 -7.62 -6.28 -5.69
C ALA A 155 -8.00 -7.21 -4.53
N LEU A 156 -9.28 -7.48 -4.38
CA LEU A 156 -9.85 -8.33 -3.34
C LEU A 156 -10.54 -9.52 -3.99
N SER A 157 -10.20 -10.73 -3.57
CA SER A 157 -10.77 -11.97 -4.12
C SER A 157 -11.56 -12.73 -3.06
N SER A 158 -12.73 -13.24 -3.43
CA SER A 158 -13.63 -14.00 -2.55
C SER A 158 -13.21 -15.46 -2.35
N ALA A 159 -12.50 -16.06 -3.31
CA ALA A 159 -11.98 -17.43 -3.20
C ALA A 159 -10.48 -17.41 -2.89
N GLY A 160 -10.05 -18.26 -1.95
CA GLY A 160 -8.62 -18.45 -1.69
C GLY A 160 -7.93 -19.10 -2.89
N ALA A 161 -6.63 -18.85 -3.03
CA ALA A 161 -5.79 -19.35 -4.15
C ALA A 161 -5.73 -20.89 -4.28
N GLY A 162 -6.44 -21.64 -3.42
CA GLY A 162 -6.50 -23.09 -3.37
C GLY A 162 -7.84 -23.72 -3.77
N ASP A 163 -8.90 -22.95 -3.95
CA ASP A 163 -10.22 -23.50 -4.32
C ASP A 163 -10.30 -23.75 -5.84
N ALA A 164 -9.79 -24.90 -6.25
CA ALA A 164 -9.88 -25.38 -7.62
C ALA A 164 -11.36 -25.70 -7.97
N GLY A 165 -12.08 -24.74 -8.52
CA GLY A 165 -13.43 -24.96 -9.07
C GLY A 165 -14.41 -23.81 -8.96
N SER A 166 -14.18 -22.82 -8.13
CA SER A 166 -15.00 -21.60 -8.08
C SER A 166 -14.25 -20.48 -8.82
N ALA A 167 -14.93 -19.85 -9.79
CA ALA A 167 -14.41 -18.63 -10.39
C ALA A 167 -14.33 -17.57 -9.28
N ALA A 168 -13.11 -17.23 -8.85
CA ALA A 168 -12.91 -16.20 -7.84
C ALA A 168 -13.43 -14.87 -8.36
N GLU A 169 -14.44 -14.33 -7.71
CA GLU A 169 -14.86 -12.97 -7.99
C GLU A 169 -13.82 -12.00 -7.45
N THR A 170 -13.31 -11.14 -8.31
CA THR A 170 -12.29 -10.15 -7.94
C THR A 170 -12.86 -8.76 -8.04
N THR A 171 -12.89 -8.08 -6.89
CA THR A 171 -13.25 -6.67 -6.77
C THR A 171 -11.97 -5.84 -6.84
N VAL A 172 -11.94 -4.86 -7.74
CA VAL A 172 -10.77 -3.99 -7.94
C VAL A 172 -11.14 -2.54 -7.64
N VAL A 173 -10.35 -1.90 -6.78
CA VAL A 173 -10.41 -0.46 -6.50
C VAL A 173 -9.08 0.16 -6.90
N ARG A 174 -9.12 1.29 -7.60
CA ARG A 174 -7.94 1.91 -8.16
C ARG A 174 -7.87 3.38 -7.79
N ALA A 175 -6.67 3.88 -7.52
CA ALA A 175 -6.40 5.30 -7.41
C ALA A 175 -5.24 5.69 -8.34
N THR A 176 -5.46 6.71 -9.17
CA THR A 176 -4.46 7.25 -10.09
C THR A 176 -4.23 8.72 -9.77
N GLY A 177 -2.97 9.16 -9.74
CA GLY A 177 -2.66 10.55 -9.40
C GLY A 177 -1.34 11.04 -9.98
N PRO A 178 -1.03 12.32 -9.75
CA PRO A 178 0.07 13.04 -10.44
C PRO A 178 1.47 12.59 -10.01
N GLY A 179 1.59 11.52 -9.26
CA GLY A 179 2.84 10.93 -8.80
C GLY A 179 2.81 10.54 -7.32
N SER A 180 3.57 9.51 -6.95
CA SER A 180 3.51 8.88 -5.64
C SER A 180 3.80 9.86 -4.48
N TYR A 181 4.77 10.75 -4.63
CA TYR A 181 5.09 11.75 -3.59
C TYR A 181 3.99 12.81 -3.43
N LYS A 182 3.40 13.28 -4.54
CA LYS A 182 2.29 14.25 -4.49
C LYS A 182 1.05 13.62 -3.87
N MET A 183 0.75 12.38 -4.25
CA MET A 183 -0.35 11.62 -3.64
C MET A 183 -0.10 11.42 -2.13
N THR A 184 1.12 11.03 -1.74
CA THR A 184 1.50 10.89 -0.32
C THR A 184 1.30 12.20 0.44
N ALA A 185 1.78 13.32 -0.10
CA ALA A 185 1.64 14.63 0.52
C ALA A 185 0.17 15.05 0.64
N ALA A 186 -0.64 14.81 -0.39
CA ALA A 186 -2.06 15.11 -0.37
C ALA A 186 -2.79 14.32 0.73
N ILE A 187 -2.54 13.02 0.84
CA ILE A 187 -3.17 12.18 1.87
C ILE A 187 -2.72 12.58 3.27
N ALA A 188 -1.43 12.88 3.46
CA ALA A 188 -0.92 13.38 4.74
C ALA A 188 -1.57 14.72 5.12
N ALA A 189 -1.66 15.65 4.20
CA ALA A 189 -2.32 16.95 4.41
C ALA A 189 -3.82 16.78 4.72
N ALA A 190 -4.52 15.89 3.98
CA ALA A 190 -5.91 15.54 4.24
C ALA A 190 -6.13 15.03 5.65
N THR A 191 -5.26 14.12 6.09
CA THR A 191 -5.34 13.54 7.43
C THR A 191 -5.14 14.62 8.50
N VAL A 192 -4.10 15.45 8.37
CA VAL A 192 -3.84 16.56 9.30
C VAL A 192 -5.04 17.54 9.33
N ALA A 193 -5.55 17.96 8.18
CA ALA A 193 -6.70 18.86 8.09
C ALA A 193 -7.97 18.24 8.72
N SER A 194 -8.15 16.93 8.58
CA SER A 194 -9.32 16.22 9.11
C SER A 194 -9.30 16.08 10.64
N VAL A 195 -8.11 16.06 11.26
CA VAL A 195 -7.96 15.95 12.72
C VAL A 195 -7.71 17.30 13.41
N ALA A 196 -7.29 18.31 12.66
CA ALA A 196 -6.99 19.63 13.20
C ALA A 196 -8.21 20.23 13.92
N GLY A 197 -8.04 20.63 15.17
CA GLY A 197 -9.10 21.23 15.97
C GLY A 197 -10.23 20.29 16.42
N LYS A 198 -10.10 18.98 16.17
CA LYS A 198 -11.09 17.99 16.61
C LYS A 198 -10.54 17.13 17.74
N PRO A 199 -11.37 16.73 18.72
CA PRO A 199 -10.95 15.75 19.73
C PRO A 199 -10.73 14.40 19.04
N VAL A 200 -9.49 13.96 18.98
CA VAL A 200 -9.10 12.63 18.50
C VAL A 200 -8.64 11.82 19.71
N ALA A 201 -9.09 10.58 19.80
CA ALA A 201 -8.65 9.69 20.86
C ALA A 201 -7.13 9.55 20.84
N PRO A 202 -6.44 9.59 21.98
CA PRO A 202 -5.00 9.45 22.04
C PRO A 202 -4.56 8.08 21.53
N GLY A 203 -3.39 8.04 20.91
CA GLY A 203 -2.77 6.84 20.35
C GLY A 203 -2.50 6.96 18.86
N CYS A 204 -1.64 6.07 18.37
CA CYS A 204 -1.38 5.93 16.95
C CYS A 204 -2.45 5.01 16.35
N ARG A 205 -3.32 5.55 15.53
CA ARG A 205 -4.40 4.81 14.88
C ARG A 205 -4.44 5.14 13.40
N ASP A 206 -4.87 4.18 12.61
CA ASP A 206 -5.09 4.30 11.16
C ASP A 206 -6.55 4.68 10.82
N LEU A 207 -6.92 4.57 9.54
CA LEU A 207 -8.30 4.84 9.10
C LEU A 207 -9.30 3.80 9.63
N VAL A 208 -8.87 2.59 9.95
CA VAL A 208 -9.73 1.55 10.53
C VAL A 208 -10.14 1.95 11.95
N GLY A 209 -9.17 2.39 12.76
CA GLY A 209 -9.43 2.91 14.09
C GLY A 209 -10.16 4.26 14.11
N HIS A 210 -10.19 4.98 12.98
CA HIS A 210 -10.86 6.26 12.82
C HIS A 210 -11.73 6.33 11.55
N PRO A 211 -12.79 5.54 11.45
CA PRO A 211 -13.60 5.43 10.22
C PRO A 211 -14.23 6.75 9.78
N ARG A 212 -14.40 7.72 10.69
CA ARG A 212 -14.91 9.07 10.37
C ARG A 212 -13.93 9.90 9.53
N LEU A 213 -12.66 9.51 9.43
CA LEU A 213 -11.67 10.19 8.61
C LEU A 213 -11.70 9.72 7.15
N LEU A 214 -12.34 8.60 6.85
CA LEU A 214 -12.34 8.01 5.51
C LEU A 214 -12.87 8.99 4.46
N GLU A 215 -14.08 9.47 4.62
CA GLU A 215 -14.71 10.38 3.66
C GLU A 215 -13.96 11.72 3.50
N PRO A 216 -13.56 12.42 4.60
CA PRO A 216 -12.74 13.62 4.47
C PRO A 216 -11.42 13.38 3.73
N VAL A 217 -10.75 12.25 3.98
CA VAL A 217 -9.49 11.90 3.30
C VAL A 217 -9.72 11.63 1.82
N LEU A 218 -10.79 10.90 1.46
CA LEU A 218 -11.13 10.61 0.07
C LEU A 218 -11.56 11.88 -0.69
N ALA A 219 -12.36 12.75 -0.07
CA ALA A 219 -12.77 14.02 -0.66
C ALA A 219 -11.54 14.90 -0.97
N PHE A 220 -10.66 15.07 0.01
CA PHE A 220 -9.43 15.83 -0.18
C PHE A 220 -8.50 15.19 -1.23
N ALA A 221 -8.42 13.86 -1.28
CA ALA A 221 -7.66 13.16 -2.31
C ALA A 221 -8.16 13.50 -3.72
N ARG A 222 -9.48 13.51 -3.91
CA ARG A 222 -10.12 13.89 -5.19
C ARG A 222 -9.83 15.35 -5.55
N ASP A 223 -9.96 16.26 -4.58
CA ASP A 223 -9.65 17.69 -4.76
C ASP A 223 -8.18 17.92 -5.12
N ALA A 224 -7.28 17.06 -4.63
CA ALA A 224 -5.86 17.07 -4.97
C ALA A 224 -5.53 16.41 -6.33
N GLY A 225 -6.55 16.02 -7.11
CA GLY A 225 -6.40 15.42 -8.44
C GLY A 225 -6.08 13.93 -8.41
N ILE A 226 -6.40 13.22 -7.32
CA ILE A 226 -6.34 11.77 -7.26
C ILE A 226 -7.68 11.22 -7.73
N HIS A 227 -7.67 10.52 -8.86
CA HIS A 227 -8.84 9.86 -9.41
C HIS A 227 -9.00 8.50 -8.74
N ILE A 228 -10.17 8.23 -8.16
CA ILE A 228 -10.49 6.99 -7.46
C ILE A 228 -11.63 6.30 -8.20
N GLU A 229 -11.36 5.09 -8.69
CA GLU A 229 -12.32 4.23 -9.37
C GLU A 229 -12.76 3.11 -8.43
N THR A 230 -14.07 2.91 -8.30
CA THR A 230 -14.67 1.81 -7.54
C THR A 230 -15.52 0.94 -8.46
N PRO A 231 -15.71 -0.36 -8.16
CA PRO A 231 -16.52 -1.26 -9.01
C PRO A 231 -17.96 -0.83 -9.19
N HIS A 232 -18.46 -0.03 -8.26
CA HIS A 232 -19.81 0.52 -8.29
C HIS A 232 -19.75 2.01 -7.98
N ASP A 233 -20.02 2.85 -8.97
CA ASP A 233 -20.13 4.31 -8.80
C ASP A 233 -21.23 4.75 -7.82
N ASN A 234 -21.99 3.80 -7.25
CA ASN A 234 -23.12 4.00 -6.37
C ASN A 234 -22.92 3.51 -4.93
N LEU A 235 -21.67 3.32 -4.46
CA LEU A 235 -21.45 3.01 -3.04
C LEU A 235 -21.76 4.25 -2.19
N THR A 236 -23.06 4.43 -1.91
CA THR A 236 -23.50 5.33 -0.85
C THR A 236 -22.84 4.90 0.46
N THR A 237 -22.32 5.90 1.17
CA THR A 237 -21.62 5.80 2.44
C THR A 237 -22.47 5.12 3.51
N GLY A 238 -22.47 3.80 3.54
CA GLY A 238 -23.01 3.04 4.69
C GLY A 238 -22.01 3.12 5.87
N PRO A 239 -22.49 3.18 7.12
CA PRO A 239 -21.60 3.09 8.28
C PRO A 239 -20.86 1.75 8.25
N LEU A 240 -19.57 1.78 8.60
CA LEU A 240 -18.82 0.57 8.91
C LEU A 240 -19.58 -0.22 9.98
N PRO A 241 -19.68 -1.57 9.88
CA PRO A 241 -20.12 -2.37 10.99
C PRO A 241 -19.26 -1.97 12.21
N ALA A 242 -19.93 -1.65 13.33
CA ALA A 242 -19.23 -1.29 14.55
C ALA A 242 -18.27 -2.43 14.89
N ALA A 243 -16.98 -2.14 14.94
CA ALA A 243 -15.99 -3.11 15.38
C ALA A 243 -16.46 -3.64 16.74
N ALA A 244 -16.63 -4.97 16.83
CA ALA A 244 -17.01 -5.62 18.05
C ALA A 244 -15.94 -5.24 19.08
N HIS A 245 -16.31 -4.42 20.05
CA HIS A 245 -15.44 -4.06 21.17
C HIS A 245 -15.08 -5.36 21.88
N CYS A 246 -13.86 -5.82 21.68
CA CYS A 246 -13.26 -6.86 22.49
C CYS A 246 -13.00 -6.23 23.85
N ASP A 247 -13.99 -6.32 24.76
CA ASP A 247 -13.84 -5.99 26.16
C ASP A 247 -12.83 -6.97 26.77
N THR A 248 -11.56 -6.63 26.70
CA THR A 248 -10.54 -7.24 27.53
C THR A 248 -10.80 -6.80 28.97
N LYS A 249 -11.68 -7.52 29.67
CA LYS A 249 -11.73 -7.48 31.12
C LYS A 249 -10.41 -8.02 31.65
N GLU A 250 -9.51 -7.11 31.96
CA GLU A 250 -8.39 -7.37 32.84
C GLU A 250 -8.93 -7.98 34.14
N LYS A 251 -8.76 -9.29 34.28
CA LYS A 251 -8.93 -9.93 35.56
C LYS A 251 -7.71 -9.59 36.43
N GLU A 252 -7.82 -8.52 37.17
CA GLU A 252 -7.03 -8.28 38.37
C GLU A 252 -7.22 -9.51 39.28
N LYS A 253 -6.19 -10.37 39.35
CA LYS A 253 -6.07 -11.39 40.40
C LYS A 253 -5.11 -10.88 41.44
N ARG A 254 -5.67 -10.69 42.63
CA ARG A 254 -4.98 -10.58 43.92
C ARG A 254 -3.94 -11.68 44.14
#